data_984284310c5ff60b59c17f57f4e86166
#
_entry.id   984284310c5ff60b59c17f57f4e86166
#
_cell.length_a   1.000
_cell.length_b   1.000
_cell.length_c   1.000
_cell.angle_alpha   90.00
_cell.angle_beta   90.00
_cell.angle_gamma   90.00
#
_symmetry.space_group_name_H-M   'P 1'
#
loop_
_entity.id
_entity.type
_entity.pdbx_description
1 polymer ?
#
loop_
_entity_poly.entity_id
_entity_poly.type
_entity_poly.pdbx_seq_one_letter_code
_entity_poly.pdbx_strand_id
1 'polypeptide(L)'
;LFFTETTPLHTSSPYSSSKASADLFVLAYHRTFGLPVTISRCSNNYGPYHFPEKLIPLMISRALADEELPVYGKGENVRDWLHVSDHCEAIDLIIHKGKVGEVYNVGGHNERTNLEVVKTILKALDKPESLIKFVTDRPGHDMRYAIDPTKLETELGWKPKYNFDTGIAQTIEWYLNNKEWWQNILSGEYANYFDKMYGN
;
A
#
# COMPACT_ATOMS: atom_id res chain seq x y z
N LEU A 1 4.53 18.76 0.60
CA LEU A 1 4.23 18.72 -0.82
C LEU A 1 3.65 17.36 -1.18
N PHE A 2 2.61 17.34 -2.03
CA PHE A 2 2.03 16.14 -2.61
C PHE A 2 2.57 15.92 -4.02
N PHE A 3 2.70 14.67 -4.43
CA PHE A 3 3.07 14.33 -5.80
C PHE A 3 1.82 14.39 -6.69
N THR A 4 1.86 15.21 -7.73
CA THR A 4 0.84 15.28 -8.79
C THR A 4 1.23 14.36 -9.96
N GLU A 5 0.34 14.17 -10.92
CA GLU A 5 0.61 13.38 -12.13
C GLU A 5 1.75 13.95 -12.99
N THR A 6 1.99 15.26 -12.89
CA THR A 6 3.05 15.99 -13.61
C THR A 6 4.37 16.07 -12.84
N THR A 7 4.41 15.61 -11.60
CA THR A 7 5.66 15.59 -10.82
C THR A 7 6.70 14.70 -11.51
N PRO A 8 7.93 15.21 -11.79
CA PRO A 8 8.98 14.41 -12.41
C PRO A 8 9.28 13.14 -11.61
N LEU A 9 9.46 12.02 -12.31
CA LEU A 9 9.80 10.74 -11.70
C LEU A 9 11.30 10.72 -11.33
N HIS A 10 11.60 10.84 -10.05
CA HIS A 10 12.93 10.67 -9.49
C HIS A 10 12.98 9.40 -8.63
N THR A 11 13.67 8.39 -9.12
CA THR A 11 13.69 7.08 -8.50
C THR A 11 14.89 6.92 -7.56
N SER A 12 14.66 6.40 -6.34
CA SER A 12 15.66 6.19 -5.30
C SER A 12 16.13 4.72 -5.17
N SER A 13 15.49 3.81 -5.89
CA SER A 13 15.79 2.38 -5.80
C SER A 13 15.58 1.66 -7.15
N PRO A 14 16.21 0.46 -7.35
CA PRO A 14 15.92 -0.35 -8.54
C PRO A 14 14.43 -0.68 -8.70
N TYR A 15 13.73 -0.92 -7.59
CA TYR A 15 12.28 -1.15 -7.60
C TYR A 15 11.51 0.05 -8.12
N SER A 16 11.76 1.25 -7.59
CA SER A 16 11.08 2.47 -8.06
C SER A 16 11.42 2.77 -9.53
N SER A 17 12.64 2.48 -9.96
CA SER A 17 13.03 2.60 -11.36
C SER A 17 12.26 1.64 -12.27
N SER A 18 12.05 0.39 -11.86
CA SER A 18 11.26 -0.57 -12.63
C SER A 18 9.80 -0.13 -12.78
N LYS A 19 9.20 0.43 -11.72
CA LYS A 19 7.83 0.94 -11.75
C LYS A 19 7.71 2.18 -12.64
N ALA A 20 8.64 3.13 -12.54
CA ALA A 20 8.68 4.30 -13.44
C ALA A 20 8.87 3.90 -14.91
N SER A 21 9.72 2.90 -15.17
CA SER A 21 9.92 2.36 -16.52
C SER A 21 8.64 1.76 -17.09
N ALA A 22 7.84 1.07 -16.28
CA ALA A 22 6.55 0.51 -16.70
C ALA A 22 5.60 1.62 -17.19
N ASP A 23 5.49 2.73 -16.47
CA ASP A 23 4.70 3.89 -16.90
C ASP A 23 5.19 4.44 -18.24
N LEU A 24 6.51 4.60 -18.38
CA LEU A 24 7.12 5.13 -19.61
C LEU A 24 6.88 4.19 -20.80
N PHE A 25 6.96 2.87 -20.62
CA PHE A 25 6.65 1.90 -21.66
C PHE A 25 5.18 1.99 -22.10
N VAL A 26 4.24 2.07 -21.17
CA VAL A 26 2.81 2.20 -21.48
C VAL A 26 2.55 3.44 -22.30
N LEU A 27 3.11 4.61 -21.91
CA LEU A 27 2.97 5.87 -22.65
C LEU A 27 3.67 5.81 -24.02
N ALA A 28 4.81 5.12 -24.13
CA ALA A 28 5.50 4.94 -25.42
C ALA A 28 4.65 4.11 -26.39
N TYR A 29 4.04 3.03 -25.94
CA TYR A 29 3.11 2.24 -26.77
C TYR A 29 1.90 3.04 -27.23
N HIS A 30 1.35 3.88 -26.35
CA HIS A 30 0.28 4.80 -26.74
C HIS A 30 0.73 5.76 -27.85
N ARG A 31 1.87 6.41 -27.67
CA ARG A 31 2.38 7.41 -28.64
C ARG A 31 2.79 6.78 -29.97
N THR A 32 3.39 5.59 -29.94
CA THR A 32 3.94 4.95 -31.14
C THR A 32 2.88 4.18 -31.93
N PHE A 33 1.98 3.50 -31.23
CA PHE A 33 1.05 2.54 -31.85
C PHE A 33 -0.42 2.93 -31.66
N GLY A 34 -0.73 4.03 -30.98
CA GLY A 34 -2.09 4.47 -30.72
C GLY A 34 -2.85 3.57 -29.72
N LEU A 35 -2.13 2.74 -28.92
CA LEU A 35 -2.80 1.87 -27.94
C LEU A 35 -3.63 2.71 -26.98
N PRO A 36 -4.95 2.43 -26.78
CA PRO A 36 -5.78 3.15 -25.84
C PRO A 36 -5.40 2.73 -24.41
N VAL A 37 -4.66 3.57 -23.72
CA VAL A 37 -4.14 3.31 -22.38
C VAL A 37 -4.58 4.37 -21.39
N THR A 38 -4.68 3.98 -20.12
CA THR A 38 -4.71 4.86 -18.96
C THR A 38 -3.73 4.32 -17.94
N ILE A 39 -3.19 5.17 -17.07
CA ILE A 39 -2.30 4.77 -15.97
C ILE A 39 -2.91 5.22 -14.65
N SER A 40 -2.99 4.32 -13.67
CA SER A 40 -3.28 4.65 -12.29
C SER A 40 -2.02 4.55 -11.44
N ARG A 41 -1.73 5.59 -10.63
CA ARG A 41 -0.67 5.57 -9.61
C ARG A 41 -1.31 5.66 -8.25
N CYS A 42 -1.24 4.58 -7.48
CA CYS A 42 -1.91 4.54 -6.18
C CYS A 42 -0.96 4.73 -5.00
N SER A 43 -1.51 5.19 -3.89
CA SER A 43 -0.87 5.18 -2.59
C SER A 43 -0.81 3.78 -1.97
N ASN A 44 -0.38 3.66 -0.72
CA ASN A 44 -0.25 2.36 -0.06
C ASN A 44 -1.61 1.71 0.17
N ASN A 45 -1.84 0.56 -0.46
CA ASN A 45 -3.07 -0.18 -0.29
C ASN A 45 -3.08 -0.99 1.00
N TYR A 46 -4.27 -1.13 1.60
CA TYR A 46 -4.54 -2.04 2.71
C TYR A 46 -5.98 -2.55 2.63
N GLY A 47 -6.29 -3.61 3.36
CA GLY A 47 -7.63 -4.20 3.40
C GLY A 47 -7.60 -5.72 3.35
N PRO A 48 -8.75 -6.35 3.07
CA PRO A 48 -8.87 -7.79 2.86
C PRO A 48 -7.87 -8.33 1.82
N TYR A 49 -7.40 -9.56 2.03
CA TYR A 49 -6.48 -10.28 1.13
C TYR A 49 -5.11 -9.62 0.93
N HIS A 50 -4.73 -8.62 1.73
CA HIS A 50 -3.38 -8.06 1.69
C HIS A 50 -2.37 -9.11 2.15
N PHE A 51 -1.32 -9.36 1.35
CA PHE A 51 -0.39 -10.45 1.57
C PHE A 51 0.31 -10.36 2.94
N PRO A 52 0.42 -11.46 3.72
CA PRO A 52 0.82 -11.45 5.14
C PRO A 52 2.20 -10.86 5.46
N GLU A 53 3.11 -10.72 4.48
CA GLU A 53 4.42 -10.06 4.67
C GLU A 53 4.35 -8.53 4.72
N LYS A 54 3.23 -7.94 4.29
CA LYS A 54 3.07 -6.48 4.24
C LYS A 54 2.77 -5.93 5.63
N LEU A 55 3.06 -4.64 5.85
CA LEU A 55 3.06 -4.01 7.18
C LEU A 55 1.82 -4.34 8.01
N ILE A 56 0.63 -4.03 7.52
CA ILE A 56 -0.61 -4.18 8.33
C ILE A 56 -0.88 -5.65 8.67
N PRO A 57 -0.97 -6.59 7.72
CA PRO A 57 -1.22 -7.98 8.07
C PRO A 57 -0.09 -8.63 8.87
N LEU A 58 1.17 -8.26 8.63
CA LEU A 58 2.29 -8.74 9.44
C LEU A 58 2.15 -8.31 10.90
N MET A 59 1.82 -7.04 11.15
CA MET A 59 1.64 -6.53 12.52
C MET A 59 0.44 -7.19 13.21
N ILE A 60 -0.65 -7.44 12.46
CA ILE A 60 -1.82 -8.17 13.00
C ILE A 60 -1.44 -9.60 13.39
N SER A 61 -0.80 -10.36 12.50
CA SER A 61 -0.45 -11.76 12.76
C SER A 61 0.52 -11.91 13.92
N ARG A 62 1.56 -11.06 14.00
CA ARG A 62 2.54 -11.09 15.09
C ARG A 62 1.95 -10.62 16.42
N ALA A 63 1.10 -9.58 16.42
CA ALA A 63 0.40 -9.14 17.62
C ALA A 63 -0.51 -10.24 18.19
N LEU A 64 -1.21 -10.99 17.33
CA LEU A 64 -2.04 -12.12 17.75
C LEU A 64 -1.23 -13.29 18.33
N ALA A 65 0.03 -13.43 17.91
CA ALA A 65 0.95 -14.45 18.42
C ALA A 65 1.78 -13.97 19.63
N ASP A 66 1.55 -12.74 20.12
CA ASP A 66 2.35 -12.08 21.17
C ASP A 66 3.85 -11.99 20.83
N GLU A 67 4.17 -11.86 19.54
CA GLU A 67 5.53 -11.73 19.02
C GLU A 67 5.95 -10.25 18.87
N GLU A 68 7.27 -10.00 18.82
CA GLU A 68 7.83 -8.67 18.58
C GLU A 68 7.38 -8.11 17.21
N LEU A 69 6.95 -6.85 17.18
CA LEU A 69 6.55 -6.11 15.98
C LEU A 69 7.72 -5.25 15.47
N PRO A 70 8.41 -5.65 14.40
CA PRO A 70 9.56 -4.92 13.89
C PRO A 70 9.13 -3.61 13.22
N VAL A 71 9.60 -2.48 13.76
CA VAL A 71 9.38 -1.15 13.22
C VAL A 71 10.72 -0.59 12.74
N TYR A 72 10.83 -0.28 11.43
CA TYR A 72 12.04 0.26 10.85
C TYR A 72 12.35 1.68 11.35
N GLY A 73 13.61 1.94 11.69
CA GLY A 73 14.10 3.21 12.21
C GLY A 73 13.29 3.62 13.45
N LYS A 74 12.67 4.80 13.43
CA LYS A 74 11.76 5.29 14.46
C LYS A 74 10.27 5.14 14.11
N GLY A 75 9.97 4.56 12.94
CA GLY A 75 8.61 4.44 12.45
C GLY A 75 7.98 5.74 11.98
N GLU A 76 8.79 6.78 11.73
CA GLU A 76 8.34 8.14 11.35
C GLU A 76 8.00 8.27 9.86
N ASN A 77 8.26 7.23 9.06
CA ASN A 77 7.94 7.23 7.63
C ASN A 77 6.43 7.41 7.43
N VAL A 78 6.05 8.46 6.70
CA VAL A 78 4.65 8.77 6.42
C VAL A 78 4.19 8.10 5.12
N ARG A 79 3.03 7.46 5.18
CA ARG A 79 2.36 6.86 4.02
C ARG A 79 0.91 7.31 3.99
N ASP A 80 0.40 7.52 2.78
CA ASP A 80 -1.03 7.64 2.56
C ASP A 80 -1.63 6.24 2.37
N TRP A 81 -2.68 5.93 3.14
CA TRP A 81 -3.28 4.60 3.21
C TRP A 81 -4.62 4.56 2.49
N LEU A 82 -4.69 3.80 1.40
CA LEU A 82 -5.86 3.66 0.54
C LEU A 82 -6.51 2.28 0.76
N HIS A 83 -7.78 2.27 1.14
CA HIS A 83 -8.50 1.00 1.25
C HIS A 83 -8.65 0.32 -0.10
N VAL A 84 -8.42 -1.00 -0.16
CA VAL A 84 -8.36 -1.75 -1.42
C VAL A 84 -9.66 -1.66 -2.23
N SER A 85 -10.82 -1.61 -1.57
CA SER A 85 -12.11 -1.46 -2.26
C SER A 85 -12.21 -0.10 -2.98
N ASP A 86 -11.73 0.98 -2.35
CA ASP A 86 -11.69 2.31 -2.98
C ASP A 86 -10.76 2.33 -4.19
N HIS A 87 -9.61 1.62 -4.08
CA HIS A 87 -8.70 1.49 -5.21
C HIS A 87 -9.30 0.70 -6.37
N CYS A 88 -9.99 -0.41 -6.09
CA CYS A 88 -10.67 -1.20 -7.12
C CYS A 88 -11.75 -0.36 -7.83
N GLU A 89 -12.54 0.41 -7.09
CA GLU A 89 -13.53 1.32 -7.69
C GLU A 89 -12.87 2.42 -8.55
N ALA A 90 -11.73 2.96 -8.10
CA ALA A 90 -10.97 3.93 -8.88
C ALA A 90 -10.48 3.34 -10.20
N ILE A 91 -9.91 2.12 -10.17
CA ILE A 91 -9.44 1.41 -11.37
C ILE A 91 -10.60 1.18 -12.35
N ASP A 92 -11.74 0.66 -11.86
CA ASP A 92 -12.92 0.43 -12.68
C ASP A 92 -13.40 1.73 -13.35
N LEU A 93 -13.47 2.81 -12.59
CA LEU A 93 -13.86 4.12 -13.09
C LEU A 93 -12.88 4.66 -14.14
N ILE A 94 -11.57 4.54 -13.89
CA ILE A 94 -10.51 4.98 -14.83
C ILE A 94 -10.58 4.19 -16.14
N ILE A 95 -10.79 2.86 -16.08
CA ILE A 95 -10.93 2.02 -17.28
C ILE A 95 -12.12 2.46 -18.13
N HIS A 96 -13.25 2.77 -17.52
CA HIS A 96 -14.50 3.06 -18.24
C HIS A 96 -14.68 4.54 -18.64
N LYS A 97 -14.10 5.47 -17.88
CA LYS A 97 -14.33 6.91 -18.04
C LYS A 97 -13.06 7.75 -18.11
N GLY A 98 -11.90 7.16 -17.84
CA GLY A 98 -10.62 7.85 -17.93
C GLY A 98 -10.30 8.26 -19.35
N LYS A 99 -9.63 9.40 -19.50
CA LYS A 99 -9.19 9.91 -20.79
C LYS A 99 -7.97 9.12 -21.26
N VAL A 100 -8.05 8.59 -22.47
CA VAL A 100 -6.96 7.81 -23.08
C VAL A 100 -5.67 8.63 -23.15
N GLY A 101 -4.55 8.02 -22.77
CA GLY A 101 -3.23 8.62 -22.71
C GLY A 101 -2.94 9.35 -21.38
N GLU A 102 -3.90 9.42 -20.47
CA GLU A 102 -3.75 10.16 -19.21
C GLU A 102 -3.34 9.27 -18.03
N VAL A 103 -2.70 9.94 -17.07
CA VAL A 103 -2.32 9.36 -15.76
C VAL A 103 -3.27 9.90 -14.70
N TYR A 104 -3.67 9.07 -13.77
CA TYR A 104 -4.50 9.41 -12.61
C TYR A 104 -3.85 8.94 -11.31
N ASN A 105 -3.64 9.85 -10.38
CA ASN A 105 -3.25 9.51 -9.01
C ASN A 105 -4.46 9.04 -8.21
N VAL A 106 -4.29 7.99 -7.41
CA VAL A 106 -5.34 7.42 -6.56
C VAL A 106 -4.85 7.42 -5.10
N GLY A 107 -5.27 8.40 -4.31
CA GLY A 107 -4.87 8.60 -2.92
C GLY A 107 -6.04 8.52 -1.95
N GLY A 108 -5.75 8.16 -0.71
CA GLY A 108 -6.78 7.99 0.33
C GLY A 108 -7.00 9.22 1.21
N HIS A 109 -6.15 10.25 1.14
CA HIS A 109 -6.10 11.37 2.09
C HIS A 109 -5.94 10.91 3.56
N ASN A 110 -5.25 9.79 3.77
CA ASN A 110 -5.11 9.11 5.05
C ASN A 110 -3.63 8.96 5.44
N GLU A 111 -2.88 10.06 5.48
CA GLU A 111 -1.48 10.02 5.87
C GLU A 111 -1.32 9.64 7.34
N ARG A 112 -0.51 8.63 7.58
CA ARG A 112 -0.11 8.15 8.91
C ARG A 112 1.35 7.74 8.90
N THR A 113 2.00 7.91 10.03
CA THR A 113 3.31 7.28 10.26
C THR A 113 3.16 5.78 10.42
N ASN A 114 4.19 5.02 10.09
CA ASN A 114 4.19 3.58 10.32
C ASN A 114 3.96 3.24 11.79
N LEU A 115 4.51 4.05 12.72
CA LEU A 115 4.34 3.86 14.15
C LEU A 115 2.88 4.07 14.59
N GLU A 116 2.19 5.10 14.06
CA GLU A 116 0.76 5.32 14.32
C GLU A 116 -0.09 4.14 13.86
N VAL A 117 0.20 3.59 12.68
CA VAL A 117 -0.49 2.39 12.17
C VAL A 117 -0.31 1.20 13.11
N VAL A 118 0.93 0.93 13.54
CA VAL A 118 1.26 -0.18 14.46
C VAL A 118 0.54 -0.01 15.80
N LYS A 119 0.57 1.19 16.39
CA LYS A 119 -0.13 1.49 17.65
C LYS A 119 -1.64 1.34 17.53
N THR A 120 -2.22 1.75 16.39
CA THR A 120 -3.65 1.57 16.13
C THR A 120 -4.03 0.08 16.10
N ILE A 121 -3.21 -0.77 15.46
CA ILE A 121 -3.41 -2.22 15.43
C ILE A 121 -3.32 -2.82 16.84
N LEU A 122 -2.27 -2.50 17.60
CA LEU A 122 -2.09 -3.00 18.96
C LEU A 122 -3.27 -2.62 19.85
N LYS A 123 -3.71 -1.36 19.80
CA LYS A 123 -4.87 -0.88 20.54
C LYS A 123 -6.15 -1.65 20.18
N ALA A 124 -6.39 -1.88 18.89
CA ALA A 124 -7.58 -2.59 18.43
C ALA A 124 -7.59 -4.09 18.82
N LEU A 125 -6.41 -4.69 19.00
CA LEU A 125 -6.24 -6.09 19.41
C LEU A 125 -6.06 -6.27 20.93
N ASP A 126 -6.15 -5.18 21.70
CA ASP A 126 -5.87 -5.17 23.16
C ASP A 126 -4.48 -5.74 23.49
N LYS A 127 -3.46 -5.33 22.74
CA LYS A 127 -2.07 -5.76 22.90
C LYS A 127 -1.17 -4.61 23.36
N PRO A 128 -0.15 -4.91 24.19
CA PRO A 128 0.70 -3.88 24.76
C PRO A 128 1.69 -3.30 23.74
N GLU A 129 2.00 -2.01 23.86
CA GLU A 129 3.02 -1.34 23.03
C GLU A 129 4.45 -1.89 23.27
N SER A 130 4.69 -2.62 24.35
CA SER A 130 5.97 -3.28 24.61
C SER A 130 6.34 -4.34 23.58
N LEU A 131 5.40 -4.79 22.74
CA LEU A 131 5.69 -5.65 21.61
C LEU A 131 6.42 -4.91 20.46
N ILE A 132 6.40 -3.57 20.43
CA ILE A 132 7.10 -2.80 19.39
C ILE A 132 8.61 -2.94 19.59
N LYS A 133 9.31 -3.37 18.52
CA LYS A 133 10.77 -3.43 18.47
C LYS A 133 11.29 -2.60 17.32
N PHE A 134 12.03 -1.55 17.64
CA PHE A 134 12.68 -0.75 16.62
C PHE A 134 13.89 -1.50 16.05
N VAL A 135 13.95 -1.59 14.72
CA VAL A 135 15.02 -2.27 13.98
C VAL A 135 15.72 -1.29 13.04
N THR A 136 16.92 -1.66 12.57
CA THR A 136 17.68 -0.84 11.60
C THR A 136 16.83 -0.52 10.38
N ASP A 137 16.81 0.75 9.98
CA ASP A 137 16.07 1.16 8.79
C ASP A 137 16.74 0.64 7.50
N ARG A 138 15.93 0.40 6.48
CA ARG A 138 16.42 -0.08 5.19
C ARG A 138 17.01 1.05 4.35
N PRO A 139 18.10 0.81 3.57
CA PRO A 139 18.64 1.80 2.64
C PRO A 139 17.58 2.30 1.64
N GLY A 140 17.57 3.61 1.38
CA GLY A 140 16.67 4.22 0.42
C GLY A 140 15.19 4.24 0.84
N HIS A 141 14.92 4.16 2.14
CA HIS A 141 13.55 4.21 2.65
C HIS A 141 12.99 5.63 2.58
N ASP A 142 11.99 5.85 1.73
CA ASP A 142 11.34 7.15 1.58
C ASP A 142 10.70 7.62 2.89
N MET A 143 11.03 8.83 3.32
CA MET A 143 10.47 9.42 4.55
C MET A 143 8.99 9.76 4.39
N ARG A 144 8.57 10.22 3.22
CA ARG A 144 7.17 10.54 2.94
C ARG A 144 6.79 10.17 1.51
N TYR A 145 5.68 9.48 1.38
CA TYR A 145 5.03 9.21 0.11
C TYR A 145 3.55 9.54 0.24
N ALA A 146 3.15 10.68 -0.33
CA ALA A 146 1.77 11.15 -0.38
C ALA A 146 1.49 11.73 -1.76
N ILE A 147 0.39 11.32 -2.37
CA ILE A 147 0.00 11.70 -3.72
C ILE A 147 -1.26 12.56 -3.70
N ASP A 148 -1.40 13.40 -4.73
CA ASP A 148 -2.55 14.27 -4.91
C ASP A 148 -3.55 13.60 -5.87
N PRO A 149 -4.74 13.16 -5.41
CA PRO A 149 -5.77 12.56 -6.25
C PRO A 149 -6.75 13.57 -6.86
N THR A 150 -6.52 14.88 -6.71
CA THR A 150 -7.45 15.95 -7.12
C THR A 150 -7.91 15.81 -8.57
N LYS A 151 -7.04 15.38 -9.48
CA LYS A 151 -7.40 15.16 -10.90
C LYS A 151 -8.48 14.09 -11.03
N LEU A 152 -8.30 12.93 -10.38
CA LEU A 152 -9.28 11.85 -10.40
C LEU A 152 -10.63 12.30 -9.80
N GLU A 153 -10.56 13.03 -8.70
CA GLU A 153 -11.74 13.54 -7.99
C GLU A 153 -12.53 14.54 -8.83
N THR A 154 -11.84 15.48 -9.50
CA THR A 154 -12.47 16.55 -10.27
C THR A 154 -12.93 16.10 -11.65
N GLU A 155 -12.14 15.29 -12.35
CA GLU A 155 -12.47 14.87 -13.71
C GLU A 155 -13.45 13.70 -13.74
N LEU A 156 -13.33 12.73 -12.82
CA LEU A 156 -14.15 11.52 -12.83
C LEU A 156 -15.14 11.43 -11.66
N GLY A 157 -15.07 12.36 -10.70
CA GLY A 157 -16.01 12.39 -9.56
C GLY A 157 -15.75 11.30 -8.51
N TRP A 158 -14.59 10.63 -8.56
CA TRP A 158 -14.25 9.61 -7.57
C TRP A 158 -13.87 10.24 -6.23
N LYS A 159 -14.23 9.56 -5.13
CA LYS A 159 -13.79 9.91 -3.77
C LYS A 159 -13.64 8.63 -2.94
N PRO A 160 -12.61 8.56 -2.07
CA PRO A 160 -12.49 7.42 -1.16
C PRO A 160 -13.70 7.38 -0.20
N LYS A 161 -14.23 6.20 0.05
CA LYS A 161 -15.35 5.95 0.99
C LYS A 161 -14.85 5.67 2.40
N TYR A 162 -13.65 5.11 2.50
CA TYR A 162 -13.03 4.76 3.77
C TYR A 162 -12.04 5.84 4.22
N ASN A 163 -12.24 6.34 5.44
CA ASN A 163 -11.13 6.95 6.16
C ASN A 163 -10.28 5.85 6.83
N PHE A 164 -9.09 6.23 7.34
CA PHE A 164 -8.19 5.24 7.93
C PHE A 164 -8.82 4.49 9.11
N ASP A 165 -9.56 5.18 9.98
CA ASP A 165 -10.11 4.57 11.21
C ASP A 165 -11.18 3.53 10.89
N THR A 166 -12.08 3.81 9.95
CA THR A 166 -13.11 2.86 9.51
C THR A 166 -12.53 1.70 8.72
N GLY A 167 -11.58 1.99 7.83
CA GLY A 167 -10.96 0.96 6.99
C GLY A 167 -10.05 0.02 7.78
N ILE A 168 -9.26 0.54 8.75
CA ILE A 168 -8.38 -0.32 9.55
C ILE A 168 -9.18 -1.23 10.48
N ALA A 169 -10.29 -0.74 11.06
CA ALA A 169 -11.17 -1.54 11.88
C ALA A 169 -11.75 -2.73 11.08
N GLN A 170 -12.29 -2.46 9.89
CA GLN A 170 -12.79 -3.50 8.99
C GLN A 170 -11.70 -4.48 8.58
N THR A 171 -10.49 -3.98 8.30
CA THR A 171 -9.35 -4.82 7.93
C THR A 171 -8.97 -5.77 9.05
N ILE A 172 -8.84 -5.27 10.29
CA ILE A 172 -8.52 -6.11 11.45
C ILE A 172 -9.61 -7.16 11.66
N GLU A 173 -10.88 -6.77 11.61
CA GLU A 173 -12.00 -7.70 11.73
C GLU A 173 -11.94 -8.81 10.65
N TRP A 174 -11.61 -8.43 9.41
CA TRP A 174 -11.45 -9.41 8.34
C TRP A 174 -10.35 -10.43 8.65
N TYR A 175 -9.16 -9.99 9.13
CA TYR A 175 -8.06 -10.90 9.48
C TYR A 175 -8.40 -11.79 10.67
N LEU A 176 -9.16 -11.30 11.64
CA LEU A 176 -9.64 -12.11 12.77
C LEU A 176 -10.60 -13.21 12.32
N ASN A 177 -11.47 -12.91 11.34
CA ASN A 177 -12.47 -13.84 10.84
C ASN A 177 -11.93 -14.79 9.74
N ASN A 178 -10.75 -14.50 9.17
CA ASN A 178 -10.16 -15.28 8.08
C ASN A 178 -8.76 -15.82 8.42
N LYS A 179 -8.57 -16.27 9.67
CA LYS A 179 -7.27 -16.76 10.16
C LYS A 179 -6.70 -17.89 9.30
N GLU A 180 -7.54 -18.85 8.92
CA GLU A 180 -7.12 -19.98 8.10
C GLU A 180 -6.49 -19.55 6.79
N TRP A 181 -7.03 -18.50 6.12
CA TRP A 181 -6.51 -18.01 4.85
C TRP A 181 -5.05 -17.55 4.98
N TRP A 182 -4.75 -16.65 5.92
CA TRP A 182 -3.40 -16.11 6.03
C TRP A 182 -2.43 -17.06 6.77
N GLN A 183 -2.92 -17.92 7.67
CA GLN A 183 -2.10 -18.96 8.30
C GLN A 183 -1.64 -20.00 7.27
N ASN A 184 -2.49 -20.42 6.35
CA ASN A 184 -2.13 -21.33 5.26
C ASN A 184 -1.05 -20.72 4.35
N ILE A 185 -1.09 -19.41 4.12
CA ILE A 185 -0.02 -18.74 3.37
C ILE A 185 1.30 -18.77 4.15
N LEU A 186 1.26 -18.47 5.46
CA LEU A 186 2.47 -18.40 6.29
C LEU A 186 3.10 -19.77 6.55
N SER A 187 2.30 -20.83 6.66
CA SER A 187 2.75 -22.21 6.98
C SER A 187 2.91 -23.11 5.76
N GLY A 188 2.46 -22.70 4.58
CA GLY A 188 2.41 -23.53 3.37
C GLY A 188 3.61 -23.38 2.43
N GLU A 189 3.37 -23.60 1.13
CA GLU A 189 4.42 -23.55 0.09
C GLU A 189 5.16 -22.21 0.03
N TYR A 190 4.55 -21.14 0.49
CA TYR A 190 5.19 -19.84 0.53
C TYR A 190 6.35 -19.76 1.55
N ALA A 191 6.24 -20.41 2.71
CA ALA A 191 7.35 -20.51 3.65
C ALA A 191 8.55 -21.21 2.98
N ASN A 192 8.30 -22.31 2.29
CA ASN A 192 9.32 -23.05 1.53
C ASN A 192 9.90 -22.21 0.36
N TYR A 193 9.07 -21.40 -0.30
CA TYR A 193 9.53 -20.50 -1.37
C TYR A 193 10.40 -19.38 -0.82
N PHE A 194 9.99 -18.77 0.30
CA PHE A 194 10.75 -17.72 0.96
C PHE A 194 12.12 -18.20 1.42
N ASP A 195 12.18 -19.38 2.06
CA ASP A 195 13.44 -20.00 2.49
C ASP A 195 14.37 -20.35 1.30
N LYS A 196 13.82 -20.79 0.18
CA LYS A 196 14.58 -21.05 -1.05
C LYS A 196 15.14 -19.79 -1.71
N MET A 197 14.43 -18.67 -1.63
CA MET A 197 14.80 -17.44 -2.31
C MET A 197 15.67 -16.51 -1.44
N TYR A 198 15.50 -16.55 -0.13
CA TYR A 198 16.09 -15.60 0.82
C TYR A 198 16.77 -16.25 2.04
N GLY A 199 16.58 -17.55 2.24
CA GLY A 199 17.29 -18.33 3.26
C GLY A 199 18.76 -18.51 2.85
N ASN A 200 19.67 -18.14 3.74
CA ASN A 200 21.12 -18.35 3.57
C ASN A 200 21.49 -19.82 3.75
#